data_d3f2c9e0e6a209e994e6e1749dd8a024
#
_entry.id   d3f2c9e0e6a209e994e6e1749dd8a024
#
_cell.length_a   1.000
_cell.length_b   1.000
_cell.length_c   1.000
_cell.angle_alpha   90.00
_cell.angle_beta   90.00
_cell.angle_gamma   90.00
#
_symmetry.space_group_name_H-M   'P 1'
#
loop_
_entity.id
_entity.type
_entity.pdbx_description
1 polymer ?
#
loop_
_entity_poly.entity_id
_entity_poly.type
_entity_poly.pdbx_seq_one_letter_code
_entity_poly.pdbx_strand_id
1 'polypeptide(L)'
;RAGGRLIGTISDKDGAKAALDAGAEALIAQGVEAGGHVFGTTPLAELVPAVAELAGSVPVVAAGGIVEAQDMVRAFGWGAAGVVLGSCLIVTDDADAHPGYRKALLEAKAGDTVLSKCFDGFWPDAPHRTLKNSTYRMWSEAGFPKSGTRPGEGDIIVRGPGGAEIPRYHAATASAGTTGDCEAMALYAGTGVGRIREAKSASAFIRDIVAAAAGNLRGAG
;
A
#
# COMPACT_ATOMS: atom_id res chain seq x y z
N ARG A 1 11.19 -18.60 -24.79
CA ARG A 1 11.00 -18.00 -23.42
C ARG A 1 12.07 -16.91 -23.25
N ALA A 2 11.65 -15.67 -22.93
CA ALA A 2 12.57 -14.53 -22.76
C ALA A 2 13.35 -14.51 -21.42
N GLY A 3 13.37 -15.61 -20.65
CA GLY A 3 14.11 -15.75 -19.40
C GLY A 3 13.56 -14.92 -18.21
N GLY A 4 12.39 -14.28 -18.36
CA GLY A 4 11.73 -13.54 -17.28
C GLY A 4 11.06 -14.47 -16.25
N ARG A 5 10.96 -14.02 -15.00
CA ARG A 5 10.18 -14.68 -13.94
C ARG A 5 8.83 -14.01 -13.78
N LEU A 6 7.77 -14.80 -13.57
CA LEU A 6 6.42 -14.29 -13.31
C LEU A 6 6.16 -14.27 -11.80
N ILE A 7 5.80 -13.11 -11.27
CA ILE A 7 5.31 -12.92 -9.91
C ILE A 7 3.88 -12.42 -9.99
N GLY A 8 2.92 -13.16 -9.40
CA GLY A 8 1.51 -12.79 -9.39
C GLY A 8 1.13 -12.03 -8.11
N THR A 9 0.56 -10.82 -8.21
CA THR A 9 -0.13 -10.18 -7.08
C THR A 9 -1.59 -10.64 -7.08
N ILE A 10 -2.03 -11.20 -5.96
CA ILE A 10 -3.36 -11.80 -5.81
C ILE A 10 -4.04 -11.33 -4.52
N SER A 11 -5.36 -11.39 -4.50
CA SER A 11 -6.19 -10.95 -3.38
C SER A 11 -7.20 -12.00 -2.90
N ASP A 12 -7.25 -13.16 -3.59
CA ASP A 12 -8.12 -14.28 -3.28
C ASP A 12 -7.55 -15.61 -3.84
N LYS A 13 -8.23 -16.73 -3.55
CA LYS A 13 -7.81 -18.05 -4.02
C LYS A 13 -7.94 -18.25 -5.54
N ASP A 14 -8.93 -17.62 -6.15
CA ASP A 14 -9.16 -17.78 -7.59
C ASP A 14 -8.06 -17.07 -8.37
N GLY A 15 -7.67 -15.85 -7.95
CA GLY A 15 -6.52 -15.14 -8.48
C GLY A 15 -5.21 -15.89 -8.26
N ALA A 16 -5.03 -16.54 -7.09
CA ALA A 16 -3.87 -17.37 -6.81
C ALA A 16 -3.80 -18.56 -7.76
N LYS A 17 -4.92 -19.27 -7.94
CA LYS A 17 -5.00 -20.39 -8.88
C LYS A 17 -4.68 -19.94 -10.31
N ALA A 18 -5.28 -18.85 -10.78
CA ALA A 18 -5.04 -18.33 -12.12
C ALA A 18 -3.56 -17.93 -12.34
N ALA A 19 -2.91 -17.33 -11.33
CA ALA A 19 -1.50 -16.98 -11.40
C ALA A 19 -0.60 -18.23 -11.45
N LEU A 20 -0.89 -19.25 -10.65
CA LEU A 20 -0.16 -20.52 -10.67
C LEU A 20 -0.34 -21.27 -12.01
N ASP A 21 -1.56 -21.33 -12.54
CA ASP A 21 -1.84 -21.92 -13.86
C ASP A 21 -1.11 -21.18 -14.99
N ALA A 22 -0.88 -19.86 -14.84
CA ALA A 22 -0.07 -19.04 -15.75
C ALA A 22 1.44 -19.24 -15.57
N GLY A 23 1.89 -20.01 -14.58
CA GLY A 23 3.28 -20.32 -14.30
C GLY A 23 3.97 -19.31 -13.40
N ALA A 24 3.25 -18.68 -12.47
CA ALA A 24 3.86 -17.80 -11.47
C ALA A 24 4.86 -18.57 -10.59
N GLU A 25 6.05 -18.01 -10.42
CA GLU A 25 7.15 -18.56 -9.61
C GLU A 25 7.14 -18.01 -8.16
N ALA A 26 6.32 -16.98 -7.91
CA ALA A 26 6.01 -16.46 -6.58
C ALA A 26 4.65 -15.76 -6.60
N LEU A 27 3.98 -15.72 -5.46
CA LEU A 27 2.73 -14.99 -5.27
C LEU A 27 2.90 -13.90 -4.23
N ILE A 28 2.36 -12.69 -4.49
CA ILE A 28 2.21 -11.64 -3.50
C ILE A 28 0.74 -11.65 -3.06
N ALA A 29 0.47 -12.14 -1.85
CA ALA A 29 -0.86 -12.12 -1.24
C ALA A 29 -1.12 -10.72 -0.66
N GLN A 30 -1.96 -9.94 -1.34
CA GLN A 30 -2.32 -8.59 -0.94
C GLN A 30 -3.60 -8.60 -0.12
N GLY A 31 -3.48 -8.40 1.20
CA GLY A 31 -4.62 -8.23 2.09
C GLY A 31 -5.32 -6.88 1.94
N VAL A 32 -6.57 -6.81 2.41
CA VAL A 32 -7.37 -5.56 2.41
C VAL A 32 -6.70 -4.42 3.19
N GLU A 33 -5.75 -4.73 4.06
CA GLU A 33 -4.97 -3.78 4.86
C GLU A 33 -3.93 -3.00 4.05
N ALA A 34 -3.65 -3.39 2.82
CA ALA A 34 -2.65 -2.75 1.99
C ALA A 34 -3.00 -1.27 1.67
N GLY A 35 -1.98 -0.45 1.53
CA GLY A 35 -2.08 0.90 0.94
C GLY A 35 -1.98 0.84 -0.57
N GLY A 36 -2.42 1.90 -1.25
CA GLY A 36 -2.46 1.91 -2.71
C GLY A 36 -3.69 1.18 -3.26
N HIS A 37 -3.62 0.75 -4.51
CA HIS A 37 -4.71 -0.02 -5.11
C HIS A 37 -4.84 -1.39 -4.45
N VAL A 38 -6.06 -1.73 -4.06
CA VAL A 38 -6.41 -2.96 -3.32
C VAL A 38 -7.49 -3.70 -4.11
N PHE A 39 -7.16 -4.90 -4.57
CA PHE A 39 -8.04 -5.64 -5.48
C PHE A 39 -9.08 -6.50 -4.77
N GLY A 40 -8.87 -6.85 -3.49
CA GLY A 40 -9.75 -7.73 -2.73
C GLY A 40 -10.18 -7.16 -1.40
N THR A 41 -11.04 -7.91 -0.72
CA THR A 41 -11.58 -7.58 0.60
C THR A 41 -11.13 -8.55 1.70
N THR A 42 -10.34 -9.56 1.36
CA THR A 42 -9.90 -10.60 2.29
C THR A 42 -8.80 -10.06 3.22
N PRO A 43 -8.94 -10.18 4.54
CA PRO A 43 -7.87 -9.86 5.48
C PRO A 43 -6.61 -10.69 5.25
N LEU A 44 -5.45 -10.09 5.45
CA LEU A 44 -4.15 -10.75 5.22
C LEU A 44 -4.00 -12.05 6.05
N ALA A 45 -4.51 -12.04 7.28
CA ALA A 45 -4.48 -13.19 8.18
C ALA A 45 -5.29 -14.40 7.70
N GLU A 46 -6.28 -14.18 6.84
CA GLU A 46 -7.07 -15.22 6.19
C GLU A 46 -6.49 -15.60 4.83
N LEU A 47 -6.02 -14.61 4.08
CA LEU A 47 -5.53 -14.79 2.72
C LEU A 47 -4.24 -15.60 2.68
N VAL A 48 -3.24 -15.26 3.52
CA VAL A 48 -1.91 -15.88 3.47
C VAL A 48 -1.97 -17.39 3.72
N PRO A 49 -2.58 -17.92 4.80
CA PRO A 49 -2.62 -19.36 5.03
C PRO A 49 -3.40 -20.08 3.92
N ALA A 50 -4.50 -19.51 3.46
CA ALA A 50 -5.32 -20.09 2.40
C ALA A 50 -4.61 -20.18 1.04
N VAL A 51 -3.74 -19.20 0.73
CA VAL A 51 -2.94 -19.19 -0.49
C VAL A 51 -1.69 -20.04 -0.34
N ALA A 52 -1.04 -20.05 0.84
CA ALA A 52 0.12 -20.90 1.10
C ALA A 52 -0.19 -22.39 0.95
N GLU A 53 -1.35 -22.81 1.44
CA GLU A 53 -1.83 -24.19 1.24
C GLU A 53 -2.00 -24.52 -0.25
N LEU A 54 -2.61 -23.62 -1.03
CA LEU A 54 -2.84 -23.78 -2.47
C LEU A 54 -1.54 -23.77 -3.28
N ALA A 55 -0.60 -22.91 -2.92
CA ALA A 55 0.64 -22.66 -3.65
C ALA A 55 1.66 -23.81 -3.51
N GLY A 56 1.54 -24.65 -2.46
CA GLY A 56 2.46 -25.76 -2.23
C GLY A 56 3.92 -25.29 -2.07
N SER A 57 4.76 -25.56 -3.06
CA SER A 57 6.18 -25.15 -3.04
C SER A 57 6.45 -23.76 -3.60
N VAL A 58 5.45 -23.09 -4.20
CA VAL A 58 5.59 -21.71 -4.73
C VAL A 58 5.57 -20.73 -3.57
N PRO A 59 6.60 -19.87 -3.40
CA PRO A 59 6.66 -18.96 -2.26
C PRO A 59 5.54 -17.92 -2.30
N VAL A 60 4.92 -17.71 -1.14
CA VAL A 60 3.90 -16.68 -0.92
C VAL A 60 4.49 -15.54 -0.10
N VAL A 61 4.36 -14.32 -0.57
CA VAL A 61 4.84 -13.10 0.08
C VAL A 61 3.65 -12.31 0.58
N ALA A 62 3.62 -11.96 1.87
CA ALA A 62 2.51 -11.23 2.48
C ALA A 62 2.64 -9.72 2.26
N ALA A 63 1.55 -9.06 1.82
CA ALA A 63 1.50 -7.62 1.57
C ALA A 63 0.27 -6.98 2.19
N GLY A 64 0.46 -5.98 3.06
CA GLY A 64 -0.64 -5.20 3.66
C GLY A 64 -0.51 -5.03 5.18
N GLY A 65 -0.49 -3.76 5.63
CA GLY A 65 -0.47 -3.40 7.04
C GLY A 65 0.80 -3.76 7.82
N ILE A 66 1.83 -4.28 7.17
CA ILE A 66 3.09 -4.73 7.80
C ILE A 66 4.02 -3.52 7.99
N VAL A 67 4.35 -3.21 9.24
CA VAL A 67 5.19 -2.06 9.61
C VAL A 67 6.14 -2.36 10.77
N GLU A 68 5.92 -3.44 11.52
CA GLU A 68 6.70 -3.83 12.70
C GLU A 68 7.18 -5.28 12.61
N ALA A 69 8.22 -5.61 13.39
CA ALA A 69 8.77 -6.96 13.45
C ALA A 69 7.72 -8.02 13.81
N GLN A 70 6.79 -7.70 14.70
CA GLN A 70 5.71 -8.61 15.09
C GLN A 70 4.74 -8.91 13.92
N ASP A 71 4.55 -7.95 12.99
CA ASP A 71 3.75 -8.20 11.78
C ASP A 71 4.43 -9.23 10.88
N MET A 72 5.77 -9.14 10.74
CA MET A 72 6.56 -10.12 9.98
C MET A 72 6.47 -11.51 10.62
N VAL A 73 6.64 -11.59 11.95
CA VAL A 73 6.53 -12.87 12.68
C VAL A 73 5.15 -13.50 12.47
N ARG A 74 4.08 -12.71 12.55
CA ARG A 74 2.73 -13.20 12.25
C ARG A 74 2.59 -13.70 10.82
N ALA A 75 3.09 -12.94 9.84
CA ALA A 75 3.03 -13.33 8.43
C ALA A 75 3.76 -14.65 8.18
N PHE A 76 4.94 -14.86 8.77
CA PHE A 76 5.66 -16.13 8.68
C PHE A 76 4.91 -17.27 9.38
N GLY A 77 4.27 -16.99 10.52
CA GLY A 77 3.40 -17.96 11.22
C GLY A 77 2.18 -18.38 10.40
N TRP A 78 1.73 -17.56 9.46
CA TRP A 78 0.66 -17.90 8.51
C TRP A 78 1.17 -18.66 7.27
N GLY A 79 2.48 -18.86 7.14
CA GLY A 79 3.08 -19.59 6.01
C GLY A 79 3.66 -18.69 4.92
N ALA A 80 3.79 -17.38 5.14
CA ALA A 80 4.49 -16.53 4.18
C ALA A 80 6.00 -16.84 4.14
N ALA A 81 6.58 -16.81 2.94
CA ALA A 81 8.03 -16.91 2.72
C ALA A 81 8.74 -15.55 2.80
N GLY A 82 7.99 -14.46 2.79
CA GLY A 82 8.51 -13.09 2.85
C GLY A 82 7.41 -12.08 3.06
N VAL A 83 7.77 -10.78 3.12
CA VAL A 83 6.83 -9.67 3.26
C VAL A 83 7.13 -8.55 2.28
N VAL A 84 6.09 -7.78 1.90
CA VAL A 84 6.20 -6.51 1.19
C VAL A 84 5.94 -5.37 2.16
N LEU A 85 6.87 -4.43 2.20
CA LEU A 85 6.79 -3.22 3.00
C LEU A 85 6.43 -2.03 2.08
N GLY A 86 5.41 -1.26 2.44
CA GLY A 86 4.94 -0.12 1.66
C GLY A 86 5.06 1.18 2.44
N SER A 87 4.02 1.59 3.17
CA SER A 87 3.90 2.91 3.83
C SER A 87 5.09 3.27 4.71
N CYS A 88 5.70 2.31 5.40
CA CYS A 88 6.89 2.52 6.22
C CYS A 88 8.16 2.86 5.41
N LEU A 89 8.22 2.49 4.12
CA LEU A 89 9.34 2.88 3.24
C LEU A 89 9.12 4.25 2.60
N ILE A 90 7.87 4.72 2.46
CA ILE A 90 7.58 6.08 1.96
C ILE A 90 8.11 7.16 2.91
N VAL A 91 8.15 6.90 4.22
CA VAL A 91 8.67 7.86 5.20
C VAL A 91 10.19 7.89 5.30
N THR A 92 10.89 6.97 4.62
CA THR A 92 12.36 6.93 4.67
C THR A 92 13.00 8.11 3.93
N ASP A 93 14.24 8.42 4.28
CA ASP A 93 14.98 9.52 3.66
C ASP A 93 15.30 9.24 2.18
N ASP A 94 15.35 7.96 1.80
CA ASP A 94 15.66 7.51 0.44
C ASP A 94 14.44 7.55 -0.50
N ALA A 95 13.24 7.76 0.03
CA ALA A 95 12.02 7.77 -0.78
C ALA A 95 11.86 9.08 -1.58
N ASP A 96 11.56 8.97 -2.87
CA ASP A 96 11.12 10.12 -3.68
C ASP A 96 9.67 10.48 -3.35
N ALA A 97 9.43 10.89 -2.09
CA ALA A 97 8.14 11.31 -1.58
C ALA A 97 8.20 12.74 -1.07
N HIS A 98 7.16 13.53 -1.36
CA HIS A 98 7.07 14.91 -0.89
C HIS A 98 7.16 14.98 0.65
N PRO A 99 7.89 15.95 1.24
CA PRO A 99 8.02 16.07 2.70
C PRO A 99 6.66 16.12 3.43
N GLY A 100 5.67 16.82 2.87
CA GLY A 100 4.31 16.87 3.41
C GLY A 100 3.62 15.50 3.43
N TYR A 101 3.86 14.66 2.43
CA TYR A 101 3.32 13.29 2.41
C TYR A 101 3.99 12.43 3.49
N ARG A 102 5.32 12.46 3.61
CA ARG A 102 6.05 11.75 4.67
C ARG A 102 5.58 12.18 6.07
N LYS A 103 5.42 13.51 6.28
CA LYS A 103 4.88 14.07 7.52
C LYS A 103 3.48 13.54 7.82
N ALA A 104 2.57 13.57 6.84
CA ALA A 104 1.20 13.08 7.01
C ALA A 104 1.16 11.59 7.42
N LEU A 105 2.05 10.75 6.87
CA LEU A 105 2.16 9.34 7.27
C LEU A 105 2.67 9.18 8.71
N LEU A 106 3.64 9.98 9.14
CA LEU A 106 4.20 9.93 10.51
C LEU A 106 3.21 10.43 11.57
N GLU A 107 2.33 11.37 11.23
CA GLU A 107 1.30 11.93 12.11
C GLU A 107 0.01 11.12 12.12
N ALA A 108 -0.18 10.23 11.15
CA ALA A 108 -1.39 9.43 11.01
C ALA A 108 -1.61 8.48 12.19
N LYS A 109 -2.88 8.27 12.54
CA LYS A 109 -3.33 7.36 13.58
C LYS A 109 -4.01 6.13 12.98
N ALA A 110 -4.22 5.13 13.82
CA ALA A 110 -5.08 4.00 13.44
C ALA A 110 -6.48 4.52 13.07
N GLY A 111 -6.99 4.12 11.90
CA GLY A 111 -8.28 4.57 11.39
C GLY A 111 -8.25 5.82 10.50
N ASP A 112 -7.10 6.49 10.33
CA ASP A 112 -6.99 7.63 9.42
C ASP A 112 -6.93 7.22 7.93
N THR A 113 -6.86 5.94 7.64
CA THR A 113 -6.95 5.44 6.27
C THR A 113 -8.39 5.08 5.88
N VAL A 114 -8.67 5.11 4.61
CA VAL A 114 -9.95 4.69 4.02
C VAL A 114 -9.72 3.93 2.72
N LEU A 115 -10.45 2.83 2.53
CA LEU A 115 -10.57 2.15 1.24
C LEU A 115 -11.71 2.81 0.46
N SER A 116 -11.42 3.40 -0.69
CA SER A 116 -12.38 4.14 -1.49
C SER A 116 -12.03 4.11 -2.97
N LYS A 117 -12.85 4.77 -3.79
CA LYS A 117 -12.58 5.04 -5.21
C LYS A 117 -12.42 6.53 -5.48
N CYS A 118 -12.00 7.31 -4.48
CA CYS A 118 -11.91 8.76 -4.56
C CYS A 118 -10.95 9.24 -5.64
N PHE A 119 -9.77 8.64 -5.72
CA PHE A 119 -8.68 9.02 -6.64
C PHE A 119 -8.64 8.07 -7.84
N ASP A 120 -9.64 8.16 -8.70
CA ASP A 120 -9.86 7.25 -9.82
C ASP A 120 -9.40 7.81 -11.19
N GLY A 121 -8.78 8.98 -11.21
CA GLY A 121 -8.18 9.55 -12.41
C GLY A 121 -7.15 8.60 -13.03
N PHE A 122 -7.32 8.23 -14.28
CA PHE A 122 -6.61 7.21 -15.07
C PHE A 122 -6.89 5.74 -14.74
N TRP A 123 -7.55 5.44 -13.64
CA TRP A 123 -7.94 4.08 -13.29
C TRP A 123 -9.36 4.06 -12.69
N PRO A 124 -10.38 4.23 -13.54
CA PRO A 124 -11.77 4.27 -13.10
C PRO A 124 -12.15 3.02 -12.30
N ASP A 125 -12.94 3.24 -11.26
CA ASP A 125 -13.48 2.19 -10.40
C ASP A 125 -12.49 1.31 -9.64
N ALA A 126 -11.18 1.57 -9.70
CA ALA A 126 -10.17 0.82 -8.97
C ALA A 126 -10.16 1.20 -7.47
N PRO A 127 -10.51 0.30 -6.55
CA PRO A 127 -10.44 0.58 -5.12
C PRO A 127 -9.00 0.82 -4.67
N HIS A 128 -8.81 1.80 -3.79
CA HIS A 128 -7.50 2.11 -3.23
C HIS A 128 -7.59 2.61 -1.80
N ARG A 129 -6.54 2.37 -1.02
CA ARG A 129 -6.47 2.85 0.37
C ARG A 129 -5.52 4.03 0.48
N THR A 130 -6.05 5.14 1.00
CA THR A 130 -5.33 6.40 1.23
C THR A 130 -5.58 6.92 2.64
N LEU A 131 -4.83 7.95 3.04
CA LEU A 131 -5.22 8.80 4.16
C LEU A 131 -6.51 9.57 3.82
N LYS A 132 -7.34 9.85 4.84
CA LYS A 132 -8.51 10.71 4.73
C LYS A 132 -8.06 12.18 4.68
N ASN A 133 -7.83 12.68 3.50
CA ASN A 133 -7.36 14.06 3.26
C ASN A 133 -8.49 15.02 2.86
N SER A 134 -8.13 16.27 2.50
CA SER A 134 -9.11 17.30 2.11
C SER A 134 -9.97 16.89 0.92
N THR A 135 -9.39 16.26 -0.11
CA THR A 135 -10.13 15.78 -1.28
C THR A 135 -11.14 14.68 -0.89
N TYR A 136 -10.72 13.71 -0.06
CA TYR A 136 -11.64 12.68 0.41
C TYR A 136 -12.78 13.28 1.25
N ARG A 137 -12.46 14.19 2.18
CA ARG A 137 -13.49 14.87 3.01
C ARG A 137 -14.50 15.62 2.14
N MET A 138 -14.03 16.44 1.21
CA MET A 138 -14.88 17.18 0.28
C MET A 138 -15.82 16.26 -0.52
N TRP A 139 -15.30 15.15 -1.02
CA TRP A 139 -16.07 14.13 -1.75
C TRP A 139 -17.11 13.43 -0.87
N SER A 140 -16.74 13.06 0.36
CA SER A 140 -17.65 12.38 1.30
C SER A 140 -18.74 13.32 1.83
N GLU A 141 -18.42 14.56 2.13
CA GLU A 141 -19.38 15.59 2.57
C GLU A 141 -20.42 15.94 1.48
N ALA A 142 -20.01 15.81 0.22
CA ALA A 142 -20.93 15.96 -0.92
C ALA A 142 -21.78 14.70 -1.22
N GLY A 143 -21.67 13.64 -0.41
CA GLY A 143 -22.44 12.40 -0.58
C GLY A 143 -21.88 11.46 -1.65
N PHE A 144 -20.56 11.46 -1.85
CA PHE A 144 -19.86 10.54 -2.77
C PHE A 144 -20.31 10.66 -4.25
N PRO A 145 -20.38 11.86 -4.82
CA PRO A 145 -20.83 12.03 -6.21
C PRO A 145 -19.92 11.31 -7.20
N LYS A 146 -20.49 10.94 -8.34
CA LYS A 146 -19.76 10.26 -9.42
C LYS A 146 -18.79 11.23 -10.11
N SER A 147 -17.80 10.66 -10.80
CA SER A 147 -16.90 11.40 -11.70
C SER A 147 -17.71 12.25 -12.69
N GLY A 148 -17.24 13.46 -12.96
CA GLY A 148 -17.94 14.49 -13.73
C GLY A 148 -18.83 15.43 -12.91
N THR A 149 -19.07 15.14 -11.60
CA THR A 149 -19.92 15.96 -10.73
C THR A 149 -19.32 16.18 -9.33
N ARG A 150 -18.07 15.82 -9.13
CA ARG A 150 -17.38 15.92 -7.83
C ARG A 150 -16.95 17.37 -7.54
N PRO A 151 -17.03 17.83 -6.28
CA PRO A 151 -16.59 19.18 -5.92
C PRO A 151 -15.11 19.40 -6.26
N GLY A 152 -14.80 20.50 -6.95
CA GLY A 152 -13.43 20.84 -7.36
C GLY A 152 -12.81 19.86 -8.37
N GLU A 153 -13.63 19.08 -9.06
CA GLU A 153 -13.15 18.19 -10.13
C GLU A 153 -12.59 19.02 -11.28
N GLY A 154 -11.37 18.72 -11.70
CA GLY A 154 -10.67 19.49 -12.73
C GLY A 154 -9.81 20.65 -12.18
N ASP A 155 -9.97 21.03 -10.90
CA ASP A 155 -9.06 22.00 -10.27
C ASP A 155 -7.63 21.48 -10.29
N ILE A 156 -6.71 22.24 -10.85
CA ILE A 156 -5.28 21.92 -10.78
C ILE A 156 -4.81 22.19 -9.35
N ILE A 157 -4.52 21.15 -8.61
CA ILE A 157 -4.11 21.23 -7.20
C ILE A 157 -2.59 21.26 -7.01
N VAL A 158 -1.85 20.64 -7.93
CA VAL A 158 -0.40 20.58 -7.87
C VAL A 158 0.23 20.64 -9.26
N ARG A 159 1.54 20.96 -9.28
CA ARG A 159 2.42 20.78 -10.43
C ARG A 159 3.49 19.75 -10.08
N GLY A 160 3.58 18.71 -10.85
CA GLY A 160 4.61 17.67 -10.74
C GLY A 160 5.96 18.13 -11.30
N PRO A 161 7.01 17.30 -11.17
CA PRO A 161 8.29 17.52 -11.82
C PRO A 161 8.10 17.76 -13.31
N GLY A 162 8.82 18.78 -13.87
CA GLY A 162 8.66 19.16 -15.27
C GLY A 162 7.41 20.01 -15.57
N GLY A 163 6.66 20.46 -14.56
CA GLY A 163 5.53 21.38 -14.70
C GLY A 163 4.21 20.70 -15.10
N ALA A 164 4.12 19.37 -15.04
CA ALA A 164 2.89 18.64 -15.33
C ALA A 164 1.77 19.05 -14.36
N GLU A 165 0.66 19.56 -14.88
CA GLU A 165 -0.52 19.92 -14.07
C GLU A 165 -1.30 18.68 -13.67
N ILE A 166 -1.57 18.54 -12.36
CA ILE A 166 -2.27 17.39 -11.79
C ILE A 166 -3.57 17.88 -11.15
N PRO A 167 -4.72 17.44 -11.68
CA PRO A 167 -6.00 17.84 -11.14
C PRO A 167 -6.37 17.05 -9.88
N ARG A 168 -7.31 17.57 -9.13
CA ARG A 168 -7.94 16.90 -8.01
C ARG A 168 -8.54 15.54 -8.44
N TYR A 169 -8.55 14.58 -7.56
CA TYR A 169 -8.99 13.18 -7.80
C TYR A 169 -8.08 12.34 -8.70
N HIS A 170 -6.93 12.88 -9.10
CA HIS A 170 -5.95 12.12 -9.87
C HIS A 170 -5.27 11.05 -9.01
N ALA A 171 -4.97 9.89 -9.58
CA ALA A 171 -4.36 8.76 -8.89
C ALA A 171 -2.85 8.95 -8.58
N ALA A 172 -2.21 10.01 -9.10
CA ALA A 172 -0.81 10.29 -8.80
C ALA A 172 -0.60 10.68 -7.33
N THR A 173 0.56 10.32 -6.80
CA THR A 173 1.00 10.72 -5.46
C THR A 173 2.09 11.78 -5.52
N ALA A 174 2.30 12.50 -4.41
CA ALA A 174 3.27 13.58 -4.33
C ALA A 174 4.71 13.06 -4.23
N SER A 175 5.53 13.33 -5.26
CA SER A 175 6.99 13.14 -5.24
C SER A 175 7.71 14.35 -4.65
N ALA A 176 9.02 14.24 -4.39
CA ALA A 176 9.82 15.30 -3.79
C ALA A 176 9.78 16.62 -4.58
N GLY A 177 9.67 16.54 -5.91
CA GLY A 177 9.64 17.73 -6.78
C GLY A 177 8.24 18.31 -7.05
N THR A 178 7.19 17.79 -6.39
CA THR A 178 5.82 18.28 -6.54
C THR A 178 5.63 19.60 -5.78
N THR A 179 4.90 20.55 -6.37
CA THR A 179 4.56 21.84 -5.75
C THR A 179 3.06 22.10 -5.76
N GLY A 180 2.55 22.82 -4.77
CA GLY A 180 1.12 23.11 -4.61
C GLY A 180 0.50 22.37 -3.44
N ASP A 181 -0.78 22.04 -3.53
CA ASP A 181 -1.55 21.39 -2.46
C ASP A 181 -1.35 19.86 -2.45
N CYS A 182 -0.15 19.42 -2.02
CA CYS A 182 0.21 18.01 -1.96
C CYS A 182 -0.66 17.22 -0.96
N GLU A 183 -1.27 17.88 0.04
CA GLU A 183 -2.20 17.24 0.98
C GLU A 183 -3.45 16.73 0.27
N ALA A 184 -3.90 17.43 -0.76
CA ALA A 184 -5.08 17.06 -1.53
C ALA A 184 -4.86 15.90 -2.52
N MET A 185 -3.65 15.41 -2.71
CA MET A 185 -3.31 14.30 -3.61
C MET A 185 -3.63 12.92 -2.99
N ALA A 186 -3.55 11.86 -3.80
CA ALA A 186 -3.64 10.48 -3.31
C ALA A 186 -2.45 10.15 -2.37
N LEU A 187 -2.68 10.19 -1.07
CA LEU A 187 -1.70 9.82 -0.04
C LEU A 187 -1.91 8.35 0.34
N TYR A 188 -1.36 7.44 -0.44
CA TYR A 188 -1.53 6.00 -0.24
C TYR A 188 -0.94 5.53 1.09
N ALA A 189 -1.73 4.83 1.89
CA ALA A 189 -1.32 4.32 3.20
C ALA A 189 -2.09 3.07 3.59
N GLY A 190 -1.39 2.04 4.02
CA GLY A 190 -2.01 0.84 4.60
C GLY A 190 -2.49 1.07 6.04
N THR A 191 -3.27 0.13 6.58
CA THR A 191 -3.83 0.23 7.93
C THR A 191 -2.78 0.27 9.05
N GLY A 192 -1.55 -0.19 8.76
CA GLY A 192 -0.43 -0.12 9.71
C GLY A 192 0.12 1.29 9.95
N VAL A 193 -0.31 2.31 9.19
CA VAL A 193 0.28 3.66 9.21
C VAL A 193 0.39 4.26 10.61
N GLY A 194 -0.62 4.08 11.47
CA GLY A 194 -0.63 4.59 12.85
C GLY A 194 0.44 4.00 13.77
N ARG A 195 1.24 3.03 13.31
CA ARG A 195 2.35 2.40 14.04
C ARG A 195 3.73 2.79 13.50
N ILE A 196 3.79 3.59 12.43
CA ILE A 196 5.04 4.15 11.92
C ILE A 196 5.49 5.26 12.88
N ARG A 197 6.72 5.20 13.44
CA ARG A 197 7.17 6.08 14.52
C ARG A 197 8.23 7.08 14.12
N GLU A 198 9.08 6.76 13.16
CA GLU A 198 10.24 7.56 12.82
C GLU A 198 10.60 7.45 11.33
N ALA A 199 11.25 8.47 10.84
CA ALA A 199 11.95 8.44 9.57
C ALA A 199 13.40 8.01 9.79
N LYS A 200 13.92 7.14 8.92
CA LYS A 200 15.33 6.73 8.85
C LYS A 200 15.62 6.23 7.43
N SER A 201 16.86 5.92 7.11
CA SER A 201 17.14 5.32 5.80
C SER A 201 16.43 3.98 5.62
N ALA A 202 16.03 3.66 4.39
CA ALA A 202 15.37 2.39 4.08
C ALA A 202 16.23 1.18 4.51
N SER A 203 17.53 1.26 4.30
CA SER A 203 18.47 0.20 4.70
C SER A 203 18.54 0.01 6.22
N ALA A 204 18.49 1.10 7.01
CA ALA A 204 18.44 1.02 8.46
C ALA A 204 17.11 0.42 8.93
N PHE A 205 16.00 0.89 8.38
CA PHE A 205 14.67 0.36 8.70
C PHE A 205 14.57 -1.14 8.43
N ILE A 206 15.02 -1.60 7.26
CA ILE A 206 14.98 -3.02 6.89
C ILE A 206 15.86 -3.86 7.81
N ARG A 207 17.09 -3.41 8.13
CA ARG A 207 17.96 -4.13 9.07
C ARG A 207 17.32 -4.28 10.45
N ASP A 208 16.75 -3.20 10.97
CA ASP A 208 16.19 -3.18 12.31
C ASP A 208 14.97 -4.10 12.43
N ILE A 209 14.03 -4.01 11.47
CA ILE A 209 12.81 -4.83 11.48
C ILE A 209 13.14 -6.32 11.29
N VAL A 210 14.11 -6.67 10.43
CA VAL A 210 14.55 -8.06 10.21
C VAL A 210 15.26 -8.60 11.45
N ALA A 211 16.16 -7.82 12.06
CA ALA A 211 16.88 -8.24 13.28
C ALA A 211 15.91 -8.49 14.44
N ALA A 212 14.92 -7.58 14.63
CA ALA A 212 13.90 -7.73 15.66
C ALA A 212 12.98 -8.93 15.39
N ALA A 213 12.56 -9.15 14.14
CA ALA A 213 11.74 -10.32 13.78
C ALA A 213 12.50 -11.64 14.01
N ALA A 214 13.78 -11.71 13.61
CA ALA A 214 14.62 -12.88 13.85
C ALA A 214 14.84 -13.15 15.36
N GLY A 215 14.93 -12.09 16.18
CA GLY A 215 15.00 -12.21 17.64
C GLY A 215 13.72 -12.84 18.21
N ASN A 216 12.57 -12.34 17.80
CA ASN A 216 11.26 -12.82 18.24
C ASN A 216 11.02 -14.29 17.85
N LEU A 217 11.44 -14.71 16.63
CA LEU A 217 11.31 -16.11 16.20
C LEU A 217 12.18 -17.06 17.02
N ARG A 218 13.40 -16.64 17.40
CA ARG A 218 14.29 -17.48 18.25
C ARG A 218 13.85 -17.57 19.70
N GLY A 219 13.16 -16.53 20.22
CA GLY A 219 12.66 -16.51 21.59
C GLY A 219 11.34 -17.25 21.82
N ALA A 220 10.68 -17.66 20.73
CA ALA A 220 9.40 -18.40 20.75
C ALA A 220 9.55 -19.93 20.62
N GLY A 221 10.79 -20.46 20.46
CA GLY A 221 11.11 -21.88 20.44
C GLY A 221 11.82 -22.27 21.74
#